data_ffc3d61314497ec925eee5c54394a6e5
#
_entry.id   ffc3d61314497ec925eee5c54394a6e5
#
_cell.length_a   1.000
_cell.length_b   1.000
_cell.length_c   1.000
_cell.angle_alpha   90.00
_cell.angle_beta   90.00
_cell.angle_gamma   90.00
#
_symmetry.space_group_name_H-M   'P 1'
#
loop_
_entity.id
_entity.type
_entity.pdbx_description
1 polymer ?
#
loop_
_entity_poly.entity_id
_entity_poly.type
_entity_poly.pdbx_seq_one_letter_code
_entity_poly.pdbx_strand_id
1 'polypeptide(L)'
;MKRVVIITGASRGFGELIAKKFQKENFQVIATMRNIDSSPSLKKLDNVDIKRLDVTVKSDIKNVVDYTIDKYGRIDVLINNAGYGAFGFLEEASDQEIKNQFDVNFFGLIDCIRGVVPQMRKQKSGKIINISSIAGRFGLPFTSLYNSSKFAVEGLTECLHYELSLFGIDIKTVAPGSFRTGFHDSVNFTESEKKVELNDVREKLKRALEEGIKNEPPFPFGYGKSDDVANFVFKKSITKSKVSNFIGRDTKIINFFIKIFGKELLFKIIKKQWFNKIMSKNK
;
A
#
# COMPACT_ATOMS: atom_id res chain seq x y z
N MET A 1 -5.58 0.73 29.98
CA MET A 1 -6.01 -0.03 28.79
C MET A 1 -4.92 0.03 27.72
N LYS A 2 -4.71 -1.07 26.97
CA LYS A 2 -3.79 -1.08 25.83
C LYS A 2 -4.35 -0.22 24.69
N ARG A 3 -3.47 0.41 23.92
CA ARG A 3 -3.86 1.06 22.66
C ARG A 3 -4.21 0.00 21.63
N VAL A 4 -5.17 0.30 20.77
CA VAL A 4 -5.73 -0.63 19.78
C VAL A 4 -5.39 -0.19 18.37
N VAL A 5 -4.88 -1.11 17.55
CA VAL A 5 -4.59 -0.89 16.13
C VAL A 5 -5.39 -1.86 15.25
N ILE A 6 -6.04 -1.34 14.22
CA ILE A 6 -6.65 -2.14 13.15
C ILE A 6 -5.70 -2.10 11.94
N ILE A 7 -5.37 -3.26 11.37
CA ILE A 7 -4.46 -3.39 10.24
C ILE A 7 -5.16 -4.16 9.13
N THR A 8 -5.35 -3.55 7.96
CA THR A 8 -5.95 -4.23 6.80
C THR A 8 -4.88 -4.98 5.99
N GLY A 9 -5.24 -6.17 5.46
CA GLY A 9 -4.32 -6.97 4.65
C GLY A 9 -3.12 -7.51 5.44
N ALA A 10 -3.35 -8.01 6.66
CA ALA A 10 -2.29 -8.46 7.58
C ALA A 10 -1.85 -9.91 7.36
N SER A 11 -2.30 -10.61 6.32
CA SER A 11 -2.00 -12.03 6.12
C SER A 11 -0.53 -12.32 5.74
N ARG A 12 0.15 -11.36 5.13
CA ARG A 12 1.54 -11.48 4.63
C ARG A 12 2.21 -10.12 4.43
N GLY A 13 3.49 -10.15 4.10
CA GLY A 13 4.26 -8.96 3.69
C GLY A 13 4.29 -7.87 4.75
N PHE A 14 4.13 -6.62 4.33
CA PHE A 14 4.17 -5.49 5.25
C PHE A 14 3.09 -5.57 6.34
N GLY A 15 1.88 -5.97 5.99
CA GLY A 15 0.77 -6.04 6.95
C GLY A 15 1.07 -6.99 8.11
N GLU A 16 1.63 -8.16 7.83
CA GLU A 16 2.04 -9.13 8.85
C GLU A 16 3.18 -8.59 9.72
N LEU A 17 4.21 -7.99 9.10
CA LEU A 17 5.35 -7.41 9.82
C LEU A 17 4.94 -6.22 10.68
N ILE A 18 4.03 -5.38 10.19
CA ILE A 18 3.44 -4.27 10.96
C ILE A 18 2.65 -4.83 12.15
N ALA A 19 1.83 -5.87 11.95
CA ALA A 19 1.08 -6.50 13.04
C ALA A 19 2.01 -7.03 14.14
N LYS A 20 3.06 -7.76 13.77
CA LYS A 20 4.09 -8.24 14.69
C LYS A 20 4.81 -7.10 15.42
N LYS A 21 5.11 -6.00 14.71
CA LYS A 21 5.75 -4.83 15.32
C LYS A 21 4.84 -4.17 16.35
N PHE A 22 3.58 -3.90 16.03
CA PHE A 22 2.64 -3.30 16.98
C PHE A 22 2.37 -4.21 18.19
N GLN A 23 2.31 -5.53 17.99
CA GLN A 23 2.17 -6.50 19.06
C GLN A 23 3.36 -6.43 20.04
N LYS A 24 4.61 -6.41 19.52
CA LYS A 24 5.83 -6.25 20.33
C LYS A 24 5.87 -4.94 21.13
N GLU A 25 5.21 -3.90 20.62
CA GLU A 25 5.09 -2.59 21.27
C GLU A 25 3.85 -2.48 22.18
N ASN A 26 3.34 -3.63 22.61
CA ASN A 26 2.25 -3.78 23.57
C ASN A 26 0.91 -3.14 23.16
N PHE A 27 0.61 -3.11 21.86
CA PHE A 27 -0.72 -2.79 21.37
C PHE A 27 -1.62 -4.04 21.37
N GLN A 28 -2.93 -3.83 21.49
CA GLN A 28 -3.90 -4.80 21.02
C GLN A 28 -4.01 -4.66 19.49
N VAL A 29 -3.77 -5.73 18.76
CA VAL A 29 -3.76 -5.74 17.30
C VAL A 29 -5.00 -6.44 16.77
N ILE A 30 -5.75 -5.77 15.92
CA ILE A 30 -6.83 -6.37 15.14
C ILE A 30 -6.27 -6.58 13.73
N ALA A 31 -5.72 -7.76 13.49
CA ALA A 31 -5.14 -8.16 12.22
C ALA A 31 -6.23 -8.65 11.29
N THR A 32 -6.46 -7.94 10.18
CA THR A 32 -7.56 -8.29 9.29
C THR A 32 -7.10 -8.81 7.94
N MET A 33 -7.81 -9.81 7.42
CA MET A 33 -7.51 -10.49 6.16
C MET A 33 -8.75 -11.20 5.61
N ARG A 34 -8.76 -11.48 4.32
CA ARG A 34 -9.89 -12.19 3.68
C ARG A 34 -10.02 -13.62 4.16
N ASN A 35 -8.91 -14.36 4.24
CA ASN A 35 -8.87 -15.71 4.80
C ASN A 35 -8.12 -15.70 6.13
N ILE A 36 -8.81 -16.00 7.23
CA ILE A 36 -8.28 -15.95 8.59
C ILE A 36 -7.24 -17.05 8.88
N ASP A 37 -7.15 -18.05 8.02
CA ASP A 37 -6.19 -19.16 8.16
C ASP A 37 -4.85 -18.87 7.45
N SER A 38 -4.77 -17.77 6.69
CA SER A 38 -3.60 -17.44 5.87
C SER A 38 -2.39 -16.91 6.65
N SER A 39 -2.50 -16.68 7.97
CA SER A 39 -1.37 -16.23 8.79
C SER A 39 -1.23 -17.04 10.10
N PRO A 40 -0.70 -18.26 10.04
CA PRO A 40 -0.50 -19.08 11.25
C PRO A 40 0.46 -18.44 12.26
N SER A 41 1.37 -17.58 11.80
CA SER A 41 2.33 -16.90 12.66
C SER A 41 1.67 -15.87 13.57
N LEU A 42 0.62 -15.18 13.12
CA LEU A 42 -0.12 -14.21 13.92
C LEU A 42 -1.07 -14.89 14.91
N LYS A 43 -1.60 -16.09 14.59
CA LYS A 43 -2.47 -16.87 15.50
C LYS A 43 -1.80 -17.25 16.82
N LYS A 44 -0.47 -17.33 16.81
CA LYS A 44 0.34 -17.74 17.99
C LYS A 44 0.73 -16.57 18.88
N LEU A 45 0.37 -15.34 18.52
CA LEU A 45 0.78 -14.15 19.25
C LEU A 45 -0.31 -13.70 20.22
N ASP A 46 0.09 -13.42 21.45
CA ASP A 46 -0.77 -12.75 22.42
C ASP A 46 -1.11 -11.34 21.96
N ASN A 47 -2.29 -10.84 22.33
CA ASN A 47 -2.79 -9.52 21.98
C ASN A 47 -2.97 -9.30 20.46
N VAL A 48 -3.24 -10.37 19.71
CA VAL A 48 -3.60 -10.31 18.30
C VAL A 48 -4.94 -11.02 18.09
N ASP A 49 -5.95 -10.26 17.66
CA ASP A 49 -7.21 -10.83 17.20
C ASP A 49 -7.19 -10.85 15.67
N ILE A 50 -7.37 -12.02 15.09
CA ILE A 50 -7.51 -12.17 13.64
C ILE A 50 -8.99 -12.07 13.27
N LYS A 51 -9.33 -11.19 12.32
CA LYS A 51 -10.69 -10.99 11.85
C LYS A 51 -10.76 -11.04 10.33
N ARG A 52 -11.85 -11.62 9.83
CA ARG A 52 -12.14 -11.55 8.40
C ARG A 52 -12.50 -10.11 8.03
N LEU A 53 -11.85 -9.61 6.98
CA LEU A 53 -12.19 -8.34 6.34
C LEU A 53 -11.73 -8.36 4.88
N ASP A 54 -12.69 -8.24 3.97
CA ASP A 54 -12.49 -7.80 2.61
C ASP A 54 -12.82 -6.30 2.55
N VAL A 55 -11.84 -5.47 2.16
CA VAL A 55 -12.01 -4.01 2.13
C VAL A 55 -13.07 -3.55 1.11
N THR A 56 -13.46 -4.41 0.18
CA THR A 56 -14.52 -4.12 -0.79
C THR A 56 -15.91 -4.44 -0.26
N VAL A 57 -16.02 -5.05 0.94
CA VAL A 57 -17.27 -5.46 1.57
C VAL A 57 -17.56 -4.59 2.80
N LYS A 58 -18.48 -3.65 2.68
CA LYS A 58 -18.79 -2.67 3.74
C LYS A 58 -19.25 -3.33 5.05
N SER A 59 -19.96 -4.46 4.97
CA SER A 59 -20.38 -5.21 6.16
C SER A 59 -19.20 -5.79 6.92
N ASP A 60 -18.15 -6.25 6.24
CA ASP A 60 -16.93 -6.76 6.89
C ASP A 60 -16.24 -5.63 7.68
N ILE A 61 -16.13 -4.44 7.07
CA ILE A 61 -15.55 -3.25 7.73
C ILE A 61 -16.36 -2.91 8.98
N LYS A 62 -17.68 -2.82 8.85
CA LYS A 62 -18.58 -2.51 9.97
C LYS A 62 -18.41 -3.53 11.11
N ASN A 63 -18.42 -4.83 10.79
CA ASN A 63 -18.28 -5.90 11.78
C ASN A 63 -16.95 -5.82 12.54
N VAL A 64 -15.85 -5.49 11.88
CA VAL A 64 -14.54 -5.35 12.53
C VAL A 64 -14.50 -4.11 13.42
N VAL A 65 -15.06 -3.00 12.96
CA VAL A 65 -15.11 -1.75 13.74
C VAL A 65 -15.98 -1.93 14.98
N ASP A 66 -17.19 -2.47 14.83
CA ASP A 66 -18.12 -2.74 15.95
C ASP A 66 -17.47 -3.69 16.96
N TYR A 67 -16.94 -4.83 16.49
CA TYR A 67 -16.19 -5.77 17.37
C TYR A 67 -15.08 -5.06 18.17
N THR A 68 -14.34 -4.17 17.50
CA THR A 68 -13.21 -3.49 18.16
C THR A 68 -13.72 -2.52 19.24
N ILE A 69 -14.80 -1.79 18.94
CA ILE A 69 -15.40 -0.85 19.89
C ILE A 69 -16.03 -1.60 21.06
N ASP A 70 -16.80 -2.64 20.80
CA ASP A 70 -17.51 -3.42 21.84
C ASP A 70 -16.53 -4.09 22.80
N LYS A 71 -15.41 -4.64 22.28
CA LYS A 71 -14.45 -5.38 23.10
C LYS A 71 -13.44 -4.49 23.79
N TYR A 72 -13.00 -3.41 23.15
CA TYR A 72 -11.88 -2.59 23.65
C TYR A 72 -12.23 -1.14 23.94
N GLY A 73 -13.40 -0.67 23.53
CA GLY A 73 -13.90 0.67 23.77
C GLY A 73 -13.18 1.77 22.97
N ARG A 74 -12.19 1.42 22.15
CA ARG A 74 -11.32 2.40 21.46
C ARG A 74 -10.69 1.89 20.19
N ILE A 75 -10.35 2.82 19.30
CA ILE A 75 -9.51 2.60 18.12
C ILE A 75 -8.48 3.72 18.08
N ASP A 76 -7.19 3.40 18.28
CA ASP A 76 -6.12 4.40 18.34
C ASP A 76 -5.43 4.58 16.99
N VAL A 77 -5.28 3.48 16.27
CA VAL A 77 -4.55 3.48 14.99
C VAL A 77 -5.31 2.65 13.96
N LEU A 78 -5.43 3.19 12.74
CA LEU A 78 -5.80 2.43 11.54
C LEU A 78 -4.61 2.39 10.60
N ILE A 79 -4.23 1.19 10.16
CA ILE A 79 -3.24 0.98 9.10
C ILE A 79 -3.96 0.42 7.87
N ASN A 80 -4.18 1.26 6.88
CA ASN A 80 -4.68 0.86 5.57
C ASN A 80 -3.51 0.31 4.74
N ASN A 81 -3.33 -1.02 4.79
CA ASN A 81 -2.26 -1.71 4.09
C ASN A 81 -2.79 -2.63 2.96
N ALA A 82 -4.04 -3.05 3.01
CA ALA A 82 -4.63 -3.88 1.96
C ALA A 82 -4.47 -3.22 0.57
N GLY A 83 -4.01 -4.01 -0.40
CA GLY A 83 -3.82 -3.53 -1.77
C GLY A 83 -3.08 -4.56 -2.62
N TYR A 84 -3.18 -4.37 -3.94
CA TYR A 84 -2.49 -5.17 -4.95
C TYR A 84 -2.10 -4.30 -6.14
N GLY A 85 -1.33 -4.86 -7.09
CA GLY A 85 -0.93 -4.19 -8.32
C GLY A 85 -1.60 -4.80 -9.54
N ALA A 86 -2.28 -3.99 -10.37
CA ALA A 86 -2.71 -4.34 -11.71
C ALA A 86 -1.73 -3.72 -12.71
N PHE A 87 -0.98 -4.56 -13.43
CA PHE A 87 0.10 -4.18 -14.33
C PHE A 87 -0.19 -4.67 -15.74
N GLY A 88 0.06 -3.83 -16.73
CA GLY A 88 -0.14 -4.17 -18.14
C GLY A 88 -0.42 -2.95 -19.00
N PHE A 89 -0.79 -3.21 -20.25
CA PHE A 89 -1.32 -2.19 -21.14
C PHE A 89 -2.73 -1.81 -20.71
N LEU A 90 -3.00 -0.52 -20.64
CA LEU A 90 -4.33 -0.02 -20.25
C LEU A 90 -5.43 -0.51 -21.22
N GLU A 91 -5.12 -0.57 -22.50
CA GLU A 91 -6.05 -1.00 -23.55
C GLU A 91 -6.35 -2.52 -23.55
N GLU A 92 -5.62 -3.30 -22.75
CA GLU A 92 -5.86 -4.74 -22.54
C GLU A 92 -6.56 -5.02 -21.19
N ALA A 93 -6.80 -3.99 -20.41
CA ALA A 93 -7.52 -4.11 -19.16
C ALA A 93 -9.03 -4.01 -19.39
N SER A 94 -9.78 -4.99 -18.88
CA SER A 94 -11.23 -4.90 -18.84
C SER A 94 -11.72 -3.84 -17.83
N ASP A 95 -12.94 -3.33 -18.02
CA ASP A 95 -13.58 -2.41 -17.08
C ASP A 95 -13.62 -2.99 -15.65
N GLN A 96 -13.78 -4.32 -15.53
CA GLN A 96 -13.81 -4.98 -14.23
C GLN A 96 -12.41 -4.99 -13.58
N GLU A 97 -11.33 -5.19 -14.32
CA GLU A 97 -9.96 -5.12 -13.79
C GLU A 97 -9.62 -3.70 -13.34
N ILE A 98 -10.03 -2.69 -14.11
CA ILE A 98 -9.90 -1.27 -13.75
C ILE A 98 -10.64 -0.99 -12.45
N LYS A 99 -11.92 -1.36 -12.40
CA LYS A 99 -12.77 -1.17 -11.23
C LYS A 99 -12.20 -1.87 -9.99
N ASN A 100 -11.80 -3.13 -10.10
CA ASN A 100 -11.25 -3.92 -8.99
C ASN A 100 -10.00 -3.28 -8.39
N GLN A 101 -9.11 -2.71 -9.23
CA GLN A 101 -7.90 -2.03 -8.74
C GLN A 101 -8.27 -0.85 -7.83
N PHE A 102 -9.26 -0.06 -8.22
CA PHE A 102 -9.71 1.09 -7.43
C PHE A 102 -10.57 0.67 -6.23
N ASP A 103 -11.42 -0.32 -6.38
CA ASP A 103 -12.27 -0.84 -5.28
C ASP A 103 -11.40 -1.27 -4.09
N VAL A 104 -10.31 -1.98 -4.35
CA VAL A 104 -9.42 -2.44 -3.27
C VAL A 104 -8.50 -1.32 -2.77
N ASN A 105 -7.74 -0.67 -3.68
CA ASN A 105 -6.65 0.21 -3.28
C ASN A 105 -7.11 1.60 -2.82
N PHE A 106 -8.31 2.03 -3.23
CA PHE A 106 -8.80 3.38 -2.98
C PHE A 106 -10.15 3.40 -2.26
N PHE A 107 -11.21 2.83 -2.85
CA PHE A 107 -12.55 2.89 -2.23
C PHE A 107 -12.61 2.10 -0.93
N GLY A 108 -12.00 0.91 -0.87
CA GLY A 108 -11.93 0.13 0.37
C GLY A 108 -11.15 0.85 1.49
N LEU A 109 -10.08 1.56 1.12
CA LEU A 109 -9.34 2.43 2.05
C LEU A 109 -10.24 3.57 2.58
N ILE A 110 -11.01 4.23 1.71
CA ILE A 110 -11.97 5.26 2.12
C ILE A 110 -13.01 4.70 3.09
N ASP A 111 -13.58 3.55 2.79
CA ASP A 111 -14.61 2.94 3.63
C ASP A 111 -14.04 2.53 5.00
N CYS A 112 -12.80 2.04 5.07
CA CYS A 112 -12.12 1.79 6.34
C CYS A 112 -11.92 3.09 7.16
N ILE A 113 -11.50 4.19 6.52
CA ILE A 113 -11.36 5.50 7.17
C ILE A 113 -12.73 5.95 7.71
N ARG A 114 -13.78 5.91 6.87
CA ARG A 114 -15.14 6.29 7.26
C ARG A 114 -15.68 5.46 8.43
N GLY A 115 -15.30 4.18 8.50
CA GLY A 115 -15.68 3.30 9.60
C GLY A 115 -15.07 3.70 10.94
N VAL A 116 -13.79 4.09 10.99
CA VAL A 116 -13.10 4.37 12.26
C VAL A 116 -13.20 5.83 12.71
N VAL A 117 -13.36 6.78 11.79
CA VAL A 117 -13.38 8.23 12.10
C VAL A 117 -14.44 8.62 13.14
N PRO A 118 -15.68 8.10 13.13
CA PRO A 118 -16.66 8.44 14.17
C PRO A 118 -16.17 8.13 15.59
N GLN A 119 -15.54 6.96 15.79
CA GLN A 119 -15.00 6.57 17.09
C GLN A 119 -13.78 7.43 17.46
N MET A 120 -12.85 7.66 16.51
CA MET A 120 -11.66 8.50 16.76
C MET A 120 -12.07 9.96 17.08
N ARG A 121 -13.10 10.49 16.42
CA ARG A 121 -13.65 11.82 16.70
C ARG A 121 -14.25 11.90 18.10
N LYS A 122 -15.01 10.88 18.55
CA LYS A 122 -15.50 10.77 19.92
C LYS A 122 -14.37 10.76 20.93
N GLN A 123 -13.26 10.11 20.61
CA GLN A 123 -12.04 10.06 21.44
C GLN A 123 -11.23 11.35 21.43
N LYS A 124 -11.50 12.25 20.45
CA LYS A 124 -10.67 13.43 20.13
C LYS A 124 -9.19 13.07 19.87
N SER A 125 -8.97 11.87 19.39
CA SER A 125 -7.64 11.31 19.17
C SER A 125 -7.72 10.12 18.20
N GLY A 126 -6.78 10.03 17.27
CA GLY A 126 -6.64 8.92 16.36
C GLY A 126 -5.43 9.08 15.45
N LYS A 127 -4.97 7.97 14.89
CA LYS A 127 -3.90 7.95 13.88
C LYS A 127 -4.31 7.08 12.71
N ILE A 128 -4.19 7.59 11.50
CA ILE A 128 -4.47 6.84 10.28
C ILE A 128 -3.21 6.85 9.43
N ILE A 129 -2.72 5.66 9.07
CA ILE A 129 -1.57 5.49 8.18
C ILE A 129 -2.02 4.76 6.93
N ASN A 130 -1.94 5.42 5.80
CA ASN A 130 -2.23 4.85 4.49
C ASN A 130 -0.92 4.37 3.85
N ILE A 131 -0.82 3.07 3.57
CA ILE A 131 0.34 2.52 2.85
C ILE A 131 0.17 2.85 1.38
N SER A 132 0.92 3.85 0.95
CA SER A 132 1.03 4.27 -0.43
C SER A 132 2.17 3.52 -1.14
N SER A 133 2.85 4.15 -2.05
CA SER A 133 4.01 3.65 -2.79
C SER A 133 4.78 4.82 -3.37
N ILE A 134 6.03 4.59 -3.75
CA ILE A 134 6.75 5.50 -4.64
C ILE A 134 5.97 5.72 -5.95
N ALA A 135 5.19 4.73 -6.38
CA ALA A 135 4.27 4.80 -7.51
C ALA A 135 3.12 5.82 -7.34
N GLY A 136 2.90 6.35 -6.14
CA GLY A 136 2.01 7.48 -5.89
C GLY A 136 2.64 8.85 -6.13
N ARG A 137 3.89 8.92 -6.61
CA ARG A 137 4.63 10.17 -6.81
C ARG A 137 5.02 10.45 -8.25
N PHE A 138 5.25 9.41 -9.03
CA PHE A 138 5.55 9.52 -10.46
C PHE A 138 5.08 8.27 -11.19
N GLY A 139 4.85 8.42 -12.50
CA GLY A 139 4.40 7.31 -13.35
C GLY A 139 5.53 6.33 -13.62
N LEU A 140 5.21 5.04 -13.55
CA LEU A 140 6.06 3.94 -13.96
C LEU A 140 5.46 3.28 -15.21
N PRO A 141 6.27 2.76 -16.13
CA PRO A 141 5.75 2.04 -17.29
C PRO A 141 4.88 0.84 -16.89
N PHE A 142 3.79 0.63 -17.61
CA PHE A 142 2.88 -0.51 -17.48
C PHE A 142 2.19 -0.70 -16.12
N THR A 143 2.18 0.34 -15.30
CA THR A 143 1.57 0.32 -13.98
C THR A 143 0.50 1.42 -13.83
N SER A 144 -0.12 1.84 -14.94
CA SER A 144 -1.03 2.98 -14.99
C SER A 144 -2.15 2.89 -13.95
N LEU A 145 -2.83 1.75 -13.84
CA LEU A 145 -3.93 1.55 -12.89
C LEU A 145 -3.44 1.59 -11.44
N TYR A 146 -2.35 0.87 -11.16
CA TYR A 146 -1.76 0.86 -9.82
C TYR A 146 -1.26 2.25 -9.42
N ASN A 147 -0.49 2.92 -10.30
CA ASN A 147 -0.02 4.27 -10.04
C ASN A 147 -1.18 5.23 -9.76
N SER A 148 -2.19 5.25 -10.64
CA SER A 148 -3.37 6.12 -10.48
C SER A 148 -4.06 5.90 -9.14
N SER A 149 -4.23 4.63 -8.71
CA SER A 149 -4.80 4.32 -7.39
C SER A 149 -3.94 4.86 -6.24
N LYS A 150 -2.60 4.79 -6.34
CA LYS A 150 -1.69 5.30 -5.31
C LYS A 150 -1.59 6.83 -5.31
N PHE A 151 -1.67 7.48 -6.47
CA PHE A 151 -1.82 8.95 -6.55
C PHE A 151 -3.11 9.42 -5.88
N ALA A 152 -4.22 8.71 -6.11
CA ALA A 152 -5.50 9.01 -5.47
C ALA A 152 -5.40 8.92 -3.93
N VAL A 153 -4.70 7.90 -3.39
CA VAL A 153 -4.46 7.76 -1.94
C VAL A 153 -3.64 8.92 -1.38
N GLU A 154 -2.60 9.39 -2.11
CA GLU A 154 -1.80 10.54 -1.67
C GLU A 154 -2.66 11.81 -1.61
N GLY A 155 -3.37 12.14 -2.70
CA GLY A 155 -4.23 13.35 -2.75
C GLY A 155 -5.34 13.32 -1.71
N LEU A 156 -6.02 12.18 -1.54
CA LEU A 156 -7.03 12.00 -0.49
C LEU A 156 -6.44 12.26 0.90
N THR A 157 -5.26 11.71 1.18
CA THR A 157 -4.63 11.86 2.50
C THR A 157 -4.25 13.30 2.79
N GLU A 158 -3.75 14.03 1.79
CA GLU A 158 -3.43 15.47 1.92
C GLU A 158 -4.67 16.30 2.24
N CYS A 159 -5.81 16.03 1.59
CA CYS A 159 -7.07 16.73 1.88
C CYS A 159 -7.62 16.37 3.27
N LEU A 160 -7.68 15.08 3.59
CA LEU A 160 -8.20 14.61 4.88
C LEU A 160 -7.33 15.07 6.07
N HIS A 161 -6.06 15.40 5.85
CA HIS A 161 -5.22 15.98 6.90
C HIS A 161 -5.81 17.27 7.47
N TYR A 162 -6.36 18.14 6.63
CA TYR A 162 -7.00 19.37 7.09
C TYR A 162 -8.31 19.08 7.82
N GLU A 163 -9.16 18.21 7.26
CA GLU A 163 -10.47 17.89 7.82
C GLU A 163 -10.36 17.19 9.19
N LEU A 164 -9.50 16.19 9.29
CA LEU A 164 -9.39 15.32 10.46
C LEU A 164 -8.60 15.98 11.62
N SER A 165 -7.68 16.90 11.29
CA SER A 165 -6.93 17.64 12.31
C SER A 165 -7.83 18.44 13.25
N LEU A 166 -8.99 18.91 12.79
CA LEU A 166 -10.01 19.60 13.58
C LEU A 166 -10.52 18.75 14.77
N PHE A 167 -10.38 17.44 14.65
CA PHE A 167 -10.86 16.48 15.65
C PHE A 167 -9.72 15.80 16.43
N GLY A 168 -8.48 16.26 16.28
CA GLY A 168 -7.30 15.64 16.89
C GLY A 168 -6.90 14.30 16.25
N ILE A 169 -7.36 14.03 15.03
CA ILE A 169 -7.02 12.84 14.26
C ILE A 169 -5.91 13.19 13.27
N ASP A 170 -4.81 12.44 13.33
CA ASP A 170 -3.64 12.64 12.48
C ASP A 170 -3.62 11.56 11.36
N ILE A 171 -3.59 11.98 10.11
CA ILE A 171 -3.56 11.09 8.96
C ILE A 171 -2.29 11.30 8.15
N LYS A 172 -1.69 10.20 7.65
CA LYS A 172 -0.42 10.23 6.91
C LYS A 172 -0.37 9.15 5.85
N THR A 173 0.45 9.38 4.82
CA THR A 173 0.93 8.32 3.96
C THR A 173 2.32 7.83 4.40
N VAL A 174 2.55 6.54 4.20
CA VAL A 174 3.87 5.95 4.13
C VAL A 174 4.02 5.36 2.75
N ALA A 175 4.98 5.87 1.99
CA ALA A 175 5.28 5.48 0.61
C ALA A 175 6.59 4.67 0.57
N PRO A 176 6.52 3.32 0.60
CA PRO A 176 7.68 2.48 0.41
C PRO A 176 8.20 2.55 -1.03
N GLY A 177 9.52 2.38 -1.17
CA GLY A 177 10.17 2.09 -2.43
C GLY A 177 10.23 0.58 -2.69
N SER A 178 11.38 0.13 -3.18
CA SER A 178 11.62 -1.28 -3.50
C SER A 178 12.02 -2.07 -2.25
N PHE A 179 11.15 -2.98 -1.84
CA PHE A 179 11.36 -3.88 -0.72
C PHE A 179 11.01 -5.31 -1.13
N ARG A 180 11.76 -6.31 -0.64
CA ARG A 180 11.40 -7.72 -0.82
C ARG A 180 10.23 -8.04 0.10
N THR A 181 9.05 -8.10 -0.50
CA THR A 181 7.80 -8.51 0.17
C THR A 181 7.09 -9.50 -0.75
N GLY A 182 6.14 -10.24 -0.24
CA GLY A 182 5.21 -11.01 -1.09
C GLY A 182 4.26 -10.14 -1.93
N PHE A 183 4.55 -8.84 -2.11
CA PHE A 183 3.74 -7.96 -2.97
C PHE A 183 3.76 -8.42 -4.43
N HIS A 184 4.87 -8.96 -4.89
CA HIS A 184 5.00 -9.50 -6.26
C HIS A 184 4.00 -10.63 -6.54
N ASP A 185 3.69 -11.44 -5.51
CA ASP A 185 2.63 -12.46 -5.61
C ASP A 185 1.22 -11.85 -5.60
N SER A 186 1.13 -10.54 -5.39
CA SER A 186 -0.11 -9.74 -5.44
C SER A 186 -0.17 -8.86 -6.69
N VAL A 187 0.72 -9.07 -7.67
CA VAL A 187 0.64 -8.41 -8.97
C VAL A 187 -0.20 -9.27 -9.89
N ASN A 188 -1.27 -8.68 -10.43
CA ASN A 188 -2.08 -9.28 -11.48
C ASN A 188 -1.76 -8.56 -12.79
N PHE A 189 -1.49 -9.33 -13.85
CA PHE A 189 -1.37 -8.74 -15.18
C PHE A 189 -2.77 -8.52 -15.75
N THR A 190 -3.01 -7.30 -16.24
CA THR A 190 -4.24 -6.96 -16.95
C THR A 190 -4.13 -7.41 -18.39
N GLU A 191 -4.84 -8.46 -18.74
CA GLU A 191 -4.79 -9.09 -20.05
C GLU A 191 -6.12 -9.76 -20.45
N SER A 192 -7.22 -9.30 -19.85
CA SER A 192 -8.54 -9.83 -20.16
C SER A 192 -8.98 -9.50 -21.60
N GLU A 193 -8.47 -8.43 -22.18
CA GLU A 193 -8.76 -7.97 -23.53
C GLU A 193 -7.49 -7.96 -24.41
N LYS A 194 -6.76 -9.09 -24.43
CA LYS A 194 -5.48 -9.21 -25.16
C LYS A 194 -5.61 -8.83 -26.64
N LYS A 195 -4.68 -7.98 -27.07
CA LYS A 195 -4.53 -7.59 -28.47
C LYS A 195 -3.34 -8.33 -29.09
N VAL A 196 -3.56 -8.92 -30.27
CA VAL A 196 -2.56 -9.76 -30.96
C VAL A 196 -1.31 -8.95 -31.32
N GLU A 197 -1.48 -7.72 -31.74
CA GLU A 197 -0.40 -6.79 -32.09
C GLU A 197 0.52 -6.42 -30.92
N LEU A 198 0.05 -6.60 -29.67
CA LEU A 198 0.84 -6.34 -28.47
C LEU A 198 1.54 -7.58 -27.89
N ASN A 199 1.29 -8.77 -28.43
CA ASN A 199 1.78 -10.03 -27.87
C ASN A 199 3.29 -10.01 -27.60
N ASP A 200 4.11 -9.65 -28.60
CA ASP A 200 5.57 -9.67 -28.48
C ASP A 200 6.07 -8.68 -27.42
N VAL A 201 5.53 -7.46 -27.40
CA VAL A 201 5.92 -6.42 -26.43
C VAL A 201 5.44 -6.80 -25.04
N ARG A 202 4.24 -7.35 -24.89
CA ARG A 202 3.69 -7.81 -23.62
C ARG A 202 4.53 -8.92 -23.00
N GLU A 203 4.91 -9.94 -23.77
CA GLU A 203 5.74 -11.03 -23.26
C GLU A 203 7.15 -10.56 -22.85
N LYS A 204 7.77 -9.68 -23.64
CA LYS A 204 9.04 -9.05 -23.27
C LYS A 204 8.92 -8.24 -21.98
N LEU A 205 7.83 -7.52 -21.83
CA LEU A 205 7.53 -6.74 -20.64
C LEU A 205 7.35 -7.61 -19.39
N LYS A 206 6.53 -8.67 -19.48
CA LYS A 206 6.34 -9.62 -18.38
C LYS A 206 7.66 -10.20 -17.92
N ARG A 207 8.47 -10.71 -18.86
CA ARG A 207 9.81 -11.24 -18.55
C ARG A 207 10.69 -10.18 -17.87
N ALA A 208 10.70 -8.95 -18.38
CA ALA A 208 11.49 -7.86 -17.80
C ALA A 208 11.05 -7.49 -16.38
N LEU A 209 9.74 -7.53 -16.11
CA LEU A 209 9.18 -7.30 -14.77
C LEU A 209 9.50 -8.45 -13.83
N GLU A 210 9.29 -9.71 -14.26
CA GLU A 210 9.59 -10.90 -13.46
C GLU A 210 11.08 -11.03 -13.14
N GLU A 211 11.95 -10.77 -14.10
CA GLU A 211 13.41 -10.76 -13.88
C GLU A 211 13.82 -9.64 -12.91
N GLY A 212 13.24 -8.44 -13.09
CA GLY A 212 13.46 -7.32 -12.16
C GLY A 212 13.02 -7.65 -10.74
N ILE A 213 11.92 -8.40 -10.60
CA ILE A 213 11.40 -8.91 -9.34
C ILE A 213 12.34 -9.94 -8.70
N LYS A 214 12.89 -10.87 -9.52
CA LYS A 214 13.70 -11.99 -9.04
C LYS A 214 15.14 -11.60 -8.75
N ASN A 215 15.76 -10.82 -9.63
CA ASN A 215 17.22 -10.68 -9.69
C ASN A 215 17.73 -9.27 -9.39
N GLU A 216 17.00 -8.23 -9.73
CA GLU A 216 17.44 -6.84 -9.58
C GLU A 216 16.31 -5.93 -9.10
N PRO A 217 16.56 -5.05 -8.14
CA PRO A 217 15.61 -4.00 -7.84
C PRO A 217 15.46 -3.08 -9.07
N PRO A 218 14.27 -2.49 -9.29
CA PRO A 218 14.03 -1.60 -10.43
C PRO A 218 14.94 -0.37 -10.46
N PHE A 219 15.66 -0.13 -9.38
CA PHE A 219 16.65 0.93 -9.24
C PHE A 219 17.96 0.37 -8.66
N PRO A 220 19.14 0.95 -8.99
CA PRO A 220 20.44 0.41 -8.63
C PRO A 220 20.78 0.48 -7.12
N PHE A 221 19.81 0.75 -6.26
CA PHE A 221 20.00 0.98 -4.82
C PHE A 221 19.72 -0.23 -3.93
N GLY A 222 19.38 -1.38 -4.54
CA GLY A 222 19.06 -2.61 -3.82
C GLY A 222 17.68 -2.57 -3.14
N TYR A 223 17.26 -3.73 -2.65
CA TYR A 223 16.04 -3.85 -1.85
C TYR A 223 16.29 -3.44 -0.39
N GLY A 224 15.35 -2.68 0.18
CA GLY A 224 15.30 -2.44 1.63
C GLY A 224 14.85 -3.69 2.41
N LYS A 225 15.15 -3.74 3.70
CA LYS A 225 14.63 -4.77 4.60
C LYS A 225 13.17 -4.46 4.96
N SER A 226 12.29 -5.42 4.78
CA SER A 226 10.84 -5.22 5.00
C SER A 226 10.49 -4.86 6.45
N ASP A 227 11.30 -5.33 7.43
CA ASP A 227 11.16 -4.94 8.83
C ASP A 227 11.37 -3.43 9.05
N ASP A 228 12.21 -2.77 8.23
CA ASP A 228 12.41 -1.33 8.32
C ASP A 228 11.11 -0.57 8.04
N VAL A 229 10.27 -1.09 7.12
CA VAL A 229 8.96 -0.50 6.84
C VAL A 229 8.03 -0.64 8.05
N ALA A 230 7.97 -1.80 8.69
CA ALA A 230 7.16 -2.00 9.89
C ALA A 230 7.59 -1.08 11.04
N ASN A 231 8.90 -0.96 11.28
CA ASN A 231 9.46 -0.04 12.27
C ASN A 231 9.15 1.43 11.92
N PHE A 232 9.23 1.79 10.65
CA PHE A 232 8.96 3.15 10.19
C PHE A 232 7.46 3.49 10.32
N VAL A 233 6.56 2.59 9.94
CA VAL A 233 5.11 2.75 10.10
C VAL A 233 4.77 2.92 11.57
N PHE A 234 5.30 2.07 12.45
CA PHE A 234 5.11 2.21 13.89
C PHE A 234 5.59 3.58 14.38
N LYS A 235 6.82 3.98 14.06
CA LYS A 235 7.35 5.30 14.43
C LYS A 235 6.43 6.43 13.96
N LYS A 236 5.89 6.36 12.73
CA LYS A 236 4.99 7.39 12.20
C LYS A 236 3.61 7.40 12.85
N SER A 237 3.16 6.27 13.40
CA SER A 237 1.91 6.18 14.14
C SER A 237 1.97 6.80 15.54
N ILE A 238 3.16 6.94 16.13
CA ILE A 238 3.32 7.47 17.49
C ILE A 238 3.98 8.85 17.55
N THR A 239 4.53 9.36 16.45
CA THR A 239 5.21 10.66 16.41
C THR A 239 4.48 11.66 15.53
N LYS A 240 4.63 12.95 15.84
CA LYS A 240 4.30 14.02 14.89
C LYS A 240 5.27 13.93 13.71
N SER A 241 4.77 13.94 12.49
CA SER A 241 5.58 13.92 11.28
C SER A 241 4.83 14.55 10.11
N LYS A 242 5.50 14.67 8.96
CA LYS A 242 4.88 15.18 7.72
C LYS A 242 3.69 14.30 7.31
N VAL A 243 2.77 14.85 6.53
CA VAL A 243 1.64 14.10 5.95
C VAL A 243 2.17 12.99 5.04
N SER A 244 3.11 13.32 4.16
CA SER A 244 3.71 12.37 3.24
C SER A 244 5.09 11.94 3.71
N ASN A 245 5.29 10.64 3.89
CA ASN A 245 6.51 10.04 4.41
C ASN A 245 7.05 8.97 3.46
N PHE A 246 8.35 9.01 3.19
CA PHE A 246 9.03 8.10 2.26
C PHE A 246 9.97 7.17 3.01
N ILE A 247 9.98 5.89 2.63
CA ILE A 247 10.93 4.92 3.13
C ILE A 247 11.54 4.11 1.99
N GLY A 248 12.86 3.99 2.02
CA GLY A 248 13.69 3.36 0.99
C GLY A 248 14.79 4.31 0.54
N ARG A 249 15.92 3.79 0.09
CA ARG A 249 17.01 4.59 -0.47
C ARG A 249 16.58 5.19 -1.81
N ASP A 250 15.95 4.36 -2.63
CA ASP A 250 15.37 4.72 -3.93
C ASP A 250 14.35 5.87 -3.82
N THR A 251 13.40 5.77 -2.89
CA THR A 251 12.39 6.82 -2.70
C THR A 251 13.00 8.16 -2.31
N LYS A 252 14.02 8.15 -1.44
CA LYS A 252 14.69 9.38 -1.01
C LYS A 252 15.44 10.04 -2.15
N ILE A 253 16.16 9.26 -2.95
CA ILE A 253 16.95 9.75 -4.09
C ILE A 253 16.00 10.25 -5.18
N ILE A 254 14.98 9.51 -5.54
CA ILE A 254 14.01 9.92 -6.57
C ILE A 254 13.26 11.17 -6.15
N ASN A 255 12.80 11.25 -4.90
CA ASN A 255 12.12 12.44 -4.41
C ASN A 255 13.05 13.67 -4.38
N PHE A 256 14.33 13.50 -4.04
CA PHE A 256 15.33 14.55 -4.13
C PHE A 256 15.56 14.98 -5.59
N PHE A 257 15.71 14.01 -6.49
CA PHE A 257 15.88 14.26 -7.92
C PHE A 257 14.70 15.04 -8.51
N ILE A 258 13.46 14.62 -8.21
CA ILE A 258 12.24 15.31 -8.66
C ILE A 258 12.21 16.76 -8.16
N LYS A 259 12.64 17.02 -6.94
CA LYS A 259 12.66 18.38 -6.38
C LYS A 259 13.63 19.32 -7.09
N ILE A 260 14.77 18.81 -7.54
CA ILE A 260 15.82 19.64 -8.18
C ILE A 260 15.58 19.76 -9.69
N PHE A 261 15.30 18.64 -10.34
CA PHE A 261 15.30 18.52 -11.79
C PHE A 261 13.90 18.42 -12.42
N GLY A 262 12.86 18.31 -11.56
CA GLY A 262 11.49 18.10 -12.04
C GLY A 262 11.23 16.65 -12.49
N LYS A 263 9.93 16.37 -12.75
CA LYS A 263 9.48 15.04 -13.20
C LYS A 263 9.85 14.74 -14.65
N GLU A 264 9.93 15.78 -15.50
CA GLU A 264 10.15 15.60 -16.95
C GLU A 264 11.50 14.94 -17.27
N LEU A 265 12.55 15.32 -16.55
CA LEU A 265 13.86 14.69 -16.73
C LEU A 265 13.83 13.22 -16.27
N LEU A 266 13.15 12.92 -15.16
CA LEU A 266 12.96 11.55 -14.69
C LEU A 266 12.22 10.70 -15.72
N PHE A 267 11.16 11.23 -16.34
CA PHE A 267 10.40 10.52 -17.38
C PHE A 267 11.28 10.20 -18.61
N LYS A 268 12.12 11.14 -19.04
CA LYS A 268 13.08 10.91 -20.15
C LYS A 268 14.06 9.78 -19.82
N ILE A 269 14.58 9.74 -18.59
CA ILE A 269 15.52 8.69 -18.13
C ILE A 269 14.81 7.34 -18.08
N ILE A 270 13.65 7.26 -17.44
CA ILE A 270 12.87 6.02 -17.33
C ILE A 270 12.48 5.52 -18.73
N LYS A 271 11.94 6.39 -19.60
CA LYS A 271 11.57 6.02 -20.96
C LYS A 271 12.75 5.42 -21.73
N LYS A 272 13.94 6.06 -21.66
CA LYS A 272 15.17 5.56 -22.33
C LYS A 272 15.60 4.21 -21.79
N GLN A 273 15.61 4.03 -20.47
CA GLN A 273 16.01 2.76 -19.82
C GLN A 273 15.06 1.62 -20.18
N TRP A 274 13.75 1.86 -20.10
CA TRP A 274 12.74 0.85 -20.43
C TRP A 274 12.73 0.51 -21.92
N PHE A 275 12.79 1.51 -22.78
CA PHE A 275 12.83 1.31 -24.23
C PHE A 275 14.04 0.45 -24.62
N ASN A 276 15.24 0.79 -24.10
CA ASN A 276 16.43 0.01 -24.34
C ASN A 276 16.29 -1.43 -23.81
N LYS A 277 15.72 -1.64 -22.61
CA LYS A 277 15.55 -2.96 -22.01
C LYS A 277 14.58 -3.84 -22.82
N ILE A 278 13.50 -3.27 -23.36
CA ILE A 278 12.51 -3.99 -24.16
C ILE A 278 13.03 -4.25 -25.60
N MET A 279 13.72 -3.28 -26.18
CA MET A 279 14.18 -3.36 -27.56
C MET A 279 15.54 -4.07 -27.73
N SER A 280 16.41 -4.07 -26.70
CA SER A 280 17.76 -4.67 -26.79
C SER A 280 17.80 -6.19 -26.70
N LYS A 281 16.71 -6.85 -26.32
CA LYS A 281 16.64 -8.32 -26.24
C LYS A 281 16.27 -9.02 -27.57
N ASN A 282 16.48 -8.35 -28.68
CA ASN A 282 16.40 -8.94 -30.03
C ASN A 282 17.78 -9.38 -30.60
N LYS A 283 18.79 -9.58 -29.73
CA LYS A 283 20.06 -10.19 -30.11
C LYS A 283 20.30 -11.49 -29.36
#